data_43afa78a1440eea37d9692301d3255c2
#
_entry.id   43afa78a1440eea37d9692301d3255c2
#
_cell.length_a   1.000
_cell.length_b   1.000
_cell.length_c   1.000
_cell.angle_alpha   90.00
_cell.angle_beta   90.00
_cell.angle_gamma   90.00
#
_symmetry.space_group_name_H-M   'P 1'
#
loop_
_entity.id
_entity.type
_entity.pdbx_description
1 polymer ?
#
loop_
_entity_poly.entity_id
_entity_poly.type
_entity_poly.pdbx_seq_one_letter_code
_entity_poly.pdbx_strand_id
1 'polypeptide(L)'
;MNKGFIYSASSYLIWGLLPLYWKVLKEVPAFQILCHRISWSLVFIIFIQIFRKNLSWMKAAFRDKRVLLTFTTTSLLLSANWFTYIWAVNNGRTIEGSLGYFINPLFTVILGVIFLKERPDKWSWLAIGLAAAGIILSLIHI
;
A
#
# COMPACT_ATOMS: atom_id res chain seq x y z
N MET A 1 0.42 28.70 3.36
CA MET A 1 -0.03 27.30 3.09
C MET A 1 0.72 26.35 4.00
N ASN A 2 0.03 25.44 4.67
CA ASN A 2 0.65 24.52 5.65
C ASN A 2 1.54 23.51 4.89
N LYS A 3 2.83 23.42 5.24
CA LYS A 3 3.79 22.50 4.55
C LYS A 3 3.25 21.05 4.48
N GLY A 4 2.53 20.61 5.54
CA GLY A 4 1.89 19.30 5.57
C GLY A 4 0.84 19.11 4.47
N PHE A 5 0.04 20.14 4.17
CA PHE A 5 -0.94 20.07 3.09
C PHE A 5 -0.26 19.90 1.72
N ILE A 6 0.82 20.64 1.47
CA ILE A 6 1.56 20.54 0.20
C ILE A 6 2.15 19.13 0.04
N TYR A 7 2.77 18.58 1.09
CA TYR A 7 3.34 17.22 1.04
C TYR A 7 2.27 16.15 0.81
N SER A 8 1.12 16.27 1.49
CA SER A 8 0.01 15.33 1.29
C SER A 8 -0.56 15.42 -0.12
N ALA A 9 -0.85 16.61 -0.61
CA ALA A 9 -1.36 16.81 -1.96
C ALA A 9 -0.39 16.28 -3.03
N SER A 10 0.91 16.56 -2.89
CA SER A 10 1.94 16.06 -3.79
C SER A 10 2.03 14.53 -3.78
N SER A 11 1.93 13.91 -2.60
CA SER A 11 1.93 12.45 -2.47
C SER A 11 0.75 11.82 -3.20
N TYR A 12 -0.45 12.36 -3.02
CA TYR A 12 -1.64 11.84 -3.71
C TYR A 12 -1.59 12.04 -5.22
N LEU A 13 -1.05 13.16 -5.70
CA LEU A 13 -0.83 13.39 -7.13
C LEU A 13 0.13 12.35 -7.72
N ILE A 14 1.26 12.11 -7.06
CA ILE A 14 2.23 11.09 -7.49
C ILE A 14 1.57 9.70 -7.51
N TRP A 15 0.81 9.35 -6.47
CA TRP A 15 0.10 8.07 -6.40
C TRP A 15 -0.95 7.93 -7.50
N GLY A 16 -1.69 9.01 -7.80
CA GLY A 16 -2.68 9.03 -8.89
C GLY A 16 -2.08 8.82 -10.28
N LEU A 17 -0.80 9.14 -10.48
CA LEU A 17 -0.09 8.93 -11.73
C LEU A 17 0.50 7.51 -11.87
N LEU A 18 0.63 6.75 -10.79
CA LEU A 18 1.20 5.40 -10.82
C LEU A 18 0.50 4.43 -11.79
N PRO A 19 -0.84 4.41 -11.94
CA PRO A 19 -1.49 3.54 -12.92
C PRO A 19 -1.06 3.82 -14.35
N LEU A 20 -0.77 5.09 -14.69
CA LEU A 20 -0.27 5.45 -16.01
C LEU A 20 1.13 4.87 -16.24
N TYR A 21 1.99 4.93 -15.25
CA TYR A 21 3.31 4.31 -15.27
C TYR A 21 3.21 2.79 -15.48
N TRP A 22 2.32 2.10 -14.76
CA TRP A 22 2.13 0.66 -14.93
C TRP A 22 1.58 0.30 -16.31
N LYS A 23 0.71 1.13 -16.89
CA LYS A 23 0.20 0.93 -18.26
C LYS A 23 1.29 0.95 -19.32
N VAL A 24 2.33 1.75 -19.15
CA VAL A 24 3.50 1.76 -20.07
C VAL A 24 4.26 0.45 -19.99
N LEU A 25 4.25 -0.23 -18.83
CA LEU A 25 4.94 -1.49 -18.59
C LEU A 25 4.05 -2.73 -18.81
N LYS A 26 2.90 -2.60 -19.48
CA LYS A 26 1.93 -3.71 -19.67
C LYS A 26 2.51 -4.95 -20.34
N GLU A 27 3.53 -4.79 -21.18
CA GLU A 27 4.22 -5.90 -21.88
C GLU A 27 5.17 -6.67 -20.94
N VAL A 28 5.49 -6.12 -19.77
CA VAL A 28 6.39 -6.73 -18.79
C VAL A 28 5.57 -7.52 -17.76
N PRO A 29 5.88 -8.79 -17.49
CA PRO A 29 5.17 -9.56 -16.48
C PRO A 29 5.16 -8.87 -15.11
N ALA A 30 4.01 -8.84 -14.43
CA ALA A 30 3.84 -8.17 -13.12
C ALA A 30 4.86 -8.63 -12.08
N PHE A 31 5.21 -9.92 -12.09
CA PHE A 31 6.23 -10.49 -11.21
C PHE A 31 7.62 -9.87 -11.45
N GLN A 32 8.00 -9.70 -12.71
CA GLN A 32 9.29 -9.10 -13.09
C GLN A 32 9.35 -7.64 -12.64
N ILE A 33 8.26 -6.87 -12.86
CA ILE A 33 8.15 -5.48 -12.38
C ILE A 33 8.35 -5.43 -10.87
N LEU A 34 7.69 -6.31 -10.12
CA LEU A 34 7.80 -6.37 -8.66
C LEU A 34 9.23 -6.68 -8.22
N CYS A 35 9.87 -7.66 -8.83
CA CYS A 35 11.26 -8.03 -8.53
C CYS A 35 12.22 -6.86 -8.78
N HIS A 36 12.12 -6.19 -9.92
CA HIS A 36 12.92 -5.00 -10.20
C HIS A 36 12.69 -3.88 -9.20
N ARG A 37 11.44 -3.63 -8.84
CA ARG A 37 11.09 -2.61 -7.86
C ARG A 37 11.71 -2.89 -6.49
N ILE A 38 11.63 -4.14 -6.01
CA ILE A 38 12.22 -4.54 -4.73
C ILE A 38 13.74 -4.41 -4.77
N SER A 39 14.37 -4.93 -5.83
CA SER A 39 15.82 -4.92 -5.99
C SER A 39 16.39 -3.50 -6.05
N TRP A 40 15.82 -2.64 -6.90
CA TRP A 40 16.27 -1.26 -7.01
C TRP A 40 15.98 -0.44 -5.74
N SER A 41 14.87 -0.68 -5.07
CA SER A 41 14.59 -0.04 -3.77
C SER A 41 15.63 -0.44 -2.72
N LEU A 42 16.02 -1.72 -2.68
CA LEU A 42 17.06 -2.19 -1.78
C LEU A 42 18.40 -1.52 -2.07
N VAL A 43 18.84 -1.49 -3.32
CA VAL A 43 20.08 -0.82 -3.74
C VAL A 43 20.06 0.65 -3.32
N PHE A 44 18.95 1.35 -3.58
CA PHE A 44 18.81 2.76 -3.25
C PHE A 44 18.85 3.02 -1.73
N ILE A 45 18.16 2.19 -0.94
CA ILE A 45 18.19 2.30 0.52
C ILE A 45 19.59 2.03 1.07
N ILE A 46 20.28 0.98 0.59
CA ILE A 46 21.65 0.68 0.99
C ILE A 46 22.57 1.89 0.67
N PHE A 47 22.45 2.44 -0.52
CA PHE A 47 23.20 3.63 -0.93
C PHE A 47 22.99 4.80 0.04
N ILE A 48 21.73 5.15 0.34
CA ILE A 48 21.42 6.21 1.31
C ILE A 48 22.04 5.93 2.68
N GLN A 49 21.96 4.68 3.16
CA GLN A 49 22.46 4.32 4.49
C GLN A 49 23.99 4.37 4.58
N ILE A 50 24.70 4.03 3.50
CA ILE A 50 26.15 4.18 3.41
C ILE A 50 26.52 5.66 3.56
N PHE A 51 25.83 6.56 2.84
CA PHE A 51 26.10 8.01 2.95
C PHE A 51 25.77 8.56 4.34
N ARG A 52 24.71 8.08 4.97
CA ARG A 52 24.32 8.50 6.32
C ARG A 52 25.18 7.89 7.42
N LYS A 53 26.09 6.96 7.11
CA LYS A 53 26.95 6.22 8.06
C LYS A 53 26.17 5.59 9.24
N ASN A 54 24.89 5.24 9.01
CA ASN A 54 23.99 4.76 10.04
C ASN A 54 23.53 3.33 9.75
N LEU A 55 24.47 2.38 9.87
CA LEU A 55 24.20 0.95 9.66
C LEU A 55 23.98 0.18 10.98
N SER A 56 24.10 0.85 12.11
CA SER A 56 24.03 0.20 13.44
C SER A 56 22.67 -0.44 13.72
N TRP A 57 21.58 0.20 13.29
CA TRP A 57 20.23 -0.31 13.46
C TRP A 57 19.99 -1.62 12.68
N MET A 58 20.63 -1.80 11.51
CA MET A 58 20.52 -3.03 10.73
C MET A 58 21.03 -4.24 11.52
N LYS A 59 22.19 -4.10 12.16
CA LYS A 59 22.74 -5.18 13.00
C LYS A 59 21.81 -5.56 14.15
N ALA A 60 21.18 -4.55 14.77
CA ALA A 60 20.20 -4.77 15.84
C ALA A 60 18.94 -5.48 15.31
N ALA A 61 18.41 -5.06 14.15
CA ALA A 61 17.22 -5.67 13.55
C ALA A 61 17.44 -7.13 13.15
N PHE A 62 18.60 -7.48 12.59
CA PHE A 62 18.92 -8.87 12.23
C PHE A 62 19.19 -9.77 13.46
N ARG A 63 19.50 -9.20 14.61
CA ARG A 63 19.74 -9.95 15.84
C ARG A 63 18.46 -10.33 16.58
N ASP A 64 17.39 -9.57 16.42
CA ASP A 64 16.11 -9.84 17.06
C ASP A 64 15.19 -10.66 16.13
N LYS A 65 14.97 -11.93 16.52
CA LYS A 65 14.11 -12.86 15.76
C LYS A 65 12.66 -12.37 15.62
N ARG A 66 12.13 -11.64 16.61
CA ARG A 66 10.76 -11.09 16.54
C ARG A 66 10.69 -9.99 15.50
N VAL A 67 11.66 -9.08 15.52
CA VAL A 67 11.77 -8.02 14.53
C VAL A 67 11.90 -8.60 13.14
N LEU A 68 12.81 -9.58 12.96
CA LEU A 68 13.01 -10.24 11.67
C LEU A 68 11.72 -10.92 11.17
N LEU A 69 11.04 -11.68 12.01
CA LEU A 69 9.79 -12.35 11.66
C LEU A 69 8.70 -11.33 11.26
N THR A 70 8.54 -10.26 12.03
CA THR A 70 7.57 -9.20 11.75
C THR A 70 7.86 -8.54 10.41
N PHE A 71 9.11 -8.14 10.15
CA PHE A 71 9.49 -7.54 8.88
C PHE A 71 9.32 -8.50 7.70
N THR A 72 9.66 -9.76 7.87
CA THR A 72 9.48 -10.77 6.80
C THR A 72 8.00 -10.95 6.48
N THR A 73 7.16 -11.12 7.49
CA THR A 73 5.71 -11.30 7.30
C THR A 73 5.07 -10.08 6.65
N THR A 74 5.37 -8.88 7.16
CA THR A 74 4.84 -7.64 6.56
C THR A 74 5.34 -7.43 5.14
N SER A 75 6.60 -7.75 4.84
CA SER A 75 7.15 -7.63 3.48
C SER A 75 6.48 -8.60 2.50
N LEU A 76 6.20 -9.83 2.92
CA LEU A 76 5.48 -10.80 2.08
C LEU A 76 4.05 -10.35 1.81
N LEU A 77 3.33 -9.90 2.83
CA LEU A 77 1.96 -9.38 2.68
C LEU A 77 1.92 -8.15 1.77
N LEU A 78 2.85 -7.23 1.96
CA LEU A 78 2.96 -6.03 1.14
C LEU A 78 3.33 -6.36 -0.31
N SER A 79 4.24 -7.32 -0.52
CA SER A 79 4.62 -7.79 -1.85
C SER A 79 3.43 -8.45 -2.57
N ALA A 80 2.66 -9.29 -1.88
CA ALA A 80 1.45 -9.90 -2.43
C ALA A 80 0.41 -8.84 -2.82
N ASN A 81 0.19 -7.84 -1.96
CA ASN A 81 -0.71 -6.72 -2.25
C ASN A 81 -0.27 -5.96 -3.52
N TRP A 82 1.01 -5.57 -3.61
CA TRP A 82 1.52 -4.86 -4.78
C TRP A 82 1.54 -5.71 -6.04
N PHE A 83 1.84 -7.00 -5.92
CA PHE A 83 1.78 -7.93 -7.05
C PHE A 83 0.36 -7.97 -7.63
N THR A 84 -0.64 -8.15 -6.78
CA THR A 84 -2.05 -8.20 -7.18
C THR A 84 -2.47 -6.91 -7.90
N TYR A 85 -2.07 -5.75 -7.38
CA TYR A 85 -2.38 -4.47 -7.99
C TYR A 85 -1.72 -4.28 -9.36
N ILE A 86 -0.40 -4.55 -9.47
CA ILE A 86 0.33 -4.44 -10.74
C ILE A 86 -0.26 -5.41 -11.77
N TRP A 87 -0.56 -6.62 -11.33
CA TRP A 87 -1.19 -7.63 -12.18
C TRP A 87 -2.56 -7.15 -12.70
N ALA A 88 -3.40 -6.60 -11.84
CA ALA A 88 -4.70 -6.08 -12.23
C ALA A 88 -4.58 -4.94 -13.26
N VAL A 89 -3.67 -3.99 -13.05
CA VAL A 89 -3.45 -2.89 -13.99
C VAL A 89 -2.92 -3.39 -15.34
N ASN A 90 -1.97 -4.32 -15.34
CA ASN A 90 -1.39 -4.88 -16.57
C ASN A 90 -2.40 -5.71 -17.38
N ASN A 91 -3.39 -6.31 -16.72
CA ASN A 91 -4.46 -7.07 -17.37
C ASN A 91 -5.70 -6.22 -17.70
N GLY A 92 -5.60 -4.90 -17.66
CA GLY A 92 -6.70 -3.99 -17.99
C GLY A 92 -7.76 -3.83 -16.91
N ARG A 93 -7.56 -4.44 -15.73
CA ARG A 93 -8.47 -4.41 -14.58
C ARG A 93 -8.12 -3.30 -13.60
N THR A 94 -7.87 -2.11 -14.13
CA THR A 94 -7.44 -0.95 -13.31
C THR A 94 -8.54 -0.50 -12.35
N ILE A 95 -9.80 -0.59 -12.78
CA ILE A 95 -10.96 -0.19 -11.97
C ILE A 95 -11.10 -1.12 -10.78
N GLU A 96 -11.06 -2.44 -10.99
CA GLU A 96 -11.14 -3.43 -9.92
C GLU A 96 -9.94 -3.34 -8.95
N GLY A 97 -8.73 -3.11 -9.49
CA GLY A 97 -7.55 -2.84 -8.67
C GLY A 97 -7.70 -1.60 -7.80
N SER A 98 -8.27 -0.54 -8.34
CA SER A 98 -8.54 0.70 -7.61
C SER A 98 -9.63 0.54 -6.56
N LEU A 99 -10.65 -0.29 -6.84
CA LEU A 99 -11.73 -0.57 -5.89
C LEU A 99 -11.21 -1.17 -4.58
N GLY A 100 -10.16 -2.00 -4.65
CA GLY A 100 -9.49 -2.54 -3.47
C GLY A 100 -9.02 -1.46 -2.50
N TYR A 101 -8.57 -0.30 -3.00
CA TYR A 101 -8.16 0.81 -2.15
C TYR A 101 -9.33 1.50 -1.47
N PHE A 102 -10.51 1.53 -2.07
CA PHE A 102 -11.73 2.06 -1.42
C PHE A 102 -12.24 1.12 -0.33
N ILE A 103 -11.97 -0.17 -0.43
CA ILE A 103 -12.33 -1.16 0.59
C ILE A 103 -11.40 -1.07 1.82
N ASN A 104 -10.14 -0.67 1.65
CA ASN A 104 -9.15 -0.59 2.73
C ASN A 104 -9.64 0.18 3.98
N PRO A 105 -10.23 1.40 3.88
CA PRO A 105 -10.72 2.11 5.05
C PRO A 105 -11.77 1.32 5.84
N LEU A 106 -12.66 0.59 5.15
CA LEU A 106 -13.67 -0.23 5.81
C LEU A 106 -13.04 -1.38 6.58
N PHE A 107 -12.10 -2.11 5.95
CA PHE A 107 -11.35 -3.17 6.63
C PHE A 107 -10.55 -2.64 7.81
N THR A 108 -9.91 -1.48 7.67
CA THR A 108 -9.13 -0.86 8.75
C THR A 108 -10.00 -0.58 9.97
N VAL A 109 -11.19 -0.02 9.78
CA VAL A 109 -12.13 0.23 10.89
C VAL A 109 -12.64 -1.07 11.49
N ILE A 110 -13.02 -2.05 10.69
CA ILE A 110 -13.48 -3.36 11.19
C ILE A 110 -12.37 -4.02 12.04
N LEU A 111 -11.13 -4.02 11.55
CA LEU A 111 -9.99 -4.56 12.29
C LEU A 111 -9.71 -3.76 13.57
N GLY A 112 -9.83 -2.43 13.53
CA GLY A 112 -9.71 -1.55 14.70
C GLY A 112 -10.75 -1.91 15.78
N VAL A 113 -12.00 -2.10 15.39
CA VAL A 113 -13.07 -2.50 16.31
C VAL A 113 -12.82 -3.89 16.90
N ILE A 114 -12.44 -4.88 16.07
CA ILE A 114 -12.28 -6.27 16.49
C ILE A 114 -11.02 -6.45 17.35
N PHE A 115 -9.87 -5.98 16.88
CA PHE A 115 -8.57 -6.26 17.51
C PHE A 115 -8.16 -5.20 18.53
N LEU A 116 -8.41 -3.93 18.24
CA LEU A 116 -8.04 -2.83 19.13
C LEU A 116 -9.17 -2.43 20.07
N LYS A 117 -10.36 -3.04 19.91
CA LYS A 117 -11.58 -2.74 20.70
C LYS A 117 -11.96 -1.25 20.63
N GLU A 118 -11.66 -0.61 19.49
CA GLU A 118 -12.09 0.74 19.22
C GLU A 118 -13.61 0.84 19.22
N ARG A 119 -14.14 1.97 19.69
CA ARG A 119 -15.58 2.23 19.74
C ARG A 119 -15.90 3.46 18.89
N PRO A 120 -16.12 3.30 17.58
CA PRO A 120 -16.52 4.39 16.72
C PRO A 120 -17.84 5.00 17.23
N ASP A 121 -17.95 6.32 17.11
CA ASP A 121 -19.19 7.01 17.43
C ASP A 121 -20.28 6.77 16.35
N LYS A 122 -21.50 7.25 16.61
CA LYS A 122 -22.65 7.05 15.71
C LYS A 122 -22.42 7.66 14.33
N TRP A 123 -21.71 8.78 14.25
CA TRP A 123 -21.42 9.46 12.99
C TRP A 123 -20.38 8.69 12.18
N SER A 124 -19.39 8.11 12.84
CA SER A 124 -18.42 7.21 12.21
C SER A 124 -19.09 5.97 11.61
N TRP A 125 -20.03 5.34 12.33
CA TRP A 125 -20.82 4.21 11.81
C TRP A 125 -21.68 4.58 10.60
N LEU A 126 -22.28 5.79 10.61
CA LEU A 126 -23.03 6.30 9.46
C LEU A 126 -22.11 6.47 8.24
N ALA A 127 -20.94 7.09 8.43
CA ALA A 127 -19.96 7.27 7.36
C ALA A 127 -19.46 5.94 6.78
N ILE A 128 -19.19 4.95 7.65
CA ILE A 128 -18.79 3.59 7.23
C ILE A 128 -19.91 2.92 6.42
N GLY A 129 -21.16 3.04 6.87
CA GLY A 129 -22.33 2.49 6.18
C GLY A 129 -22.52 3.10 4.78
N LEU A 130 -22.37 4.42 4.66
CA LEU A 130 -22.44 5.13 3.37
C LEU A 130 -21.30 4.71 2.44
N ALA A 131 -20.08 4.59 2.96
CA ALA A 131 -18.93 4.12 2.19
C ALA A 131 -19.11 2.67 1.71
N ALA A 132 -19.62 1.79 2.58
CA ALA A 132 -19.93 0.40 2.22
C ALA A 132 -21.01 0.32 1.11
N ALA A 133 -22.08 1.10 1.23
CA ALA A 133 -23.13 1.18 0.21
C ALA A 133 -22.56 1.68 -1.13
N GLY A 134 -21.71 2.69 -1.14
CA GLY A 134 -21.03 3.19 -2.35
C GLY A 134 -20.17 2.12 -3.03
N ILE A 135 -19.42 1.33 -2.25
CA ILE A 135 -18.60 0.23 -2.77
C ILE A 135 -19.47 -0.88 -3.37
N ILE A 136 -20.57 -1.26 -2.70
CA ILE A 136 -21.50 -2.28 -3.21
C ILE A 136 -22.13 -1.82 -4.53
N LEU A 137 -22.56 -0.57 -4.62
CA LEU A 137 -23.11 0.00 -5.86
C LEU A 137 -22.06 0.02 -6.98
N SER A 138 -20.81 0.33 -6.66
CA SER A 138 -19.72 0.29 -7.64
C SER A 138 -19.44 -1.12 -8.14
N LEU A 139 -19.49 -2.12 -7.27
CA LEU A 139 -19.31 -3.55 -7.63
C LEU A 139 -20.41 -4.09 -8.53
N ILE A 140 -21.64 -3.56 -8.44
CA ILE A 140 -22.77 -3.99 -9.29
C ILE A 140 -22.61 -3.45 -10.74
N HIS A 141 -21.84 -2.37 -10.93
CA HIS A 141 -21.68 -1.72 -12.23
C HIS A 141 -20.35 -2.04 -12.94
N ILE A 142 -19.49 -2.87 -12.35
CA ILE A 142 -18.26 -3.38 -12.96
C ILE A 142 -18.53 -4.73 -13.61
#